data_48194c8a2abab6c873d8b7f2437632df
#
_entry.id   48194c8a2abab6c873d8b7f2437632df
#
_cell.length_a   1.000
_cell.length_b   1.000
_cell.length_c   1.000
_cell.angle_alpha   90.00
_cell.angle_beta   90.00
_cell.angle_gamma   90.00
#
_symmetry.space_group_name_H-M   'P 1'
#
loop_
_entity.id
_entity.type
_entity.pdbx_description
1 polymer ?
#
loop_
_entity_poly.entity_id
_entity_poly.type
_entity_poly.pdbx_seq_one_letter_code
_entity_poly.pdbx_strand_id
1 'polypeptide(L)'
;TQIAEKQGYETQSIDYRGQSDPDERVLQLLATDWSEFDEIVLVGSSMGAYVCAVAAETLNPQGLFLLAPAFYLPGYQRSTFNIPTRAITVVHGWQDTIVPPENSWKFCQHHSADLTVCNADHRLMTVLPFLTGAFNRFLTNLNATEPANNL
;
A
#
# COMPACT_ATOMS: atom_id res chain seq x y z
N THR A 1 -11.15 -4.35 -4.66
CA THR A 1 -12.21 -3.55 -5.33
C THR A 1 -13.52 -3.59 -4.56
N GLN A 2 -14.23 -4.72 -4.46
CA GLN A 2 -15.56 -4.81 -3.84
C GLN A 2 -15.66 -4.21 -2.42
N ILE A 3 -14.63 -4.38 -1.58
CA ILE A 3 -14.61 -3.83 -0.22
C ILE A 3 -14.57 -2.30 -0.27
N ALA A 4 -13.70 -1.74 -1.10
CA ALA A 4 -13.55 -0.30 -1.26
C ALA A 4 -14.84 0.33 -1.83
N GLU A 5 -15.43 -0.29 -2.83
CA GLU A 5 -16.69 0.16 -3.43
C GLU A 5 -17.85 0.19 -2.41
N LYS A 6 -17.92 -0.83 -1.52
CA LYS A 6 -18.90 -0.84 -0.42
C LYS A 6 -18.67 0.27 0.61
N GLN A 7 -17.45 0.77 0.71
CA GLN A 7 -17.07 1.90 1.57
C GLN A 7 -17.18 3.26 0.86
N GLY A 8 -17.68 3.29 -0.38
CA GLY A 8 -17.89 4.51 -1.15
C GLY A 8 -16.71 4.97 -2.00
N TYR A 9 -15.67 4.15 -2.13
CA TYR A 9 -14.53 4.46 -2.99
C TYR A 9 -14.76 4.05 -4.44
N GLU A 10 -14.36 4.90 -5.37
CA GLU A 10 -14.12 4.48 -6.74
C GLU A 10 -12.79 3.72 -6.80
N THR A 11 -12.70 2.67 -7.61
CA THR A 11 -11.50 1.82 -7.67
C THR A 11 -10.93 1.78 -9.07
N GLN A 12 -9.62 1.95 -9.16
CA GLN A 12 -8.86 1.86 -10.40
C GLN A 12 -7.64 0.95 -10.23
N SER A 13 -7.42 0.05 -11.16
CA SER A 13 -6.23 -0.79 -11.22
C SER A 13 -5.38 -0.36 -12.41
N ILE A 14 -4.12 -0.03 -12.14
CA ILE A 14 -3.17 0.30 -13.19
C ILE A 14 -2.69 -1.00 -13.86
N ASP A 15 -2.70 -1.03 -15.17
CA ASP A 15 -2.21 -2.17 -15.94
C ASP A 15 -0.70 -2.06 -16.17
N TYR A 16 0.05 -2.85 -15.41
CA TYR A 16 1.52 -2.92 -15.51
C TYR A 16 2.01 -4.08 -16.37
N ARG A 17 1.15 -4.76 -17.12
CA ARG A 17 1.57 -5.86 -17.98
C ARG A 17 2.64 -5.41 -18.98
N GLY A 18 3.71 -6.21 -19.07
CA GLY A 18 4.87 -5.89 -19.91
C GLY A 18 5.88 -4.93 -19.28
N GLN A 19 5.58 -4.31 -18.15
CA GLN A 19 6.52 -3.48 -17.41
C GLN A 19 7.05 -4.22 -16.18
N SER A 20 8.31 -4.65 -16.22
CA SER A 20 8.98 -5.39 -15.14
C SER A 20 9.85 -4.50 -14.23
N ASP A 21 10.16 -3.28 -14.67
CA ASP A 21 10.94 -2.34 -13.90
C ASP A 21 10.06 -1.61 -12.87
N PRO A 22 10.37 -1.68 -11.57
CA PRO A 22 9.56 -1.05 -10.54
C PRO A 22 9.54 0.48 -10.65
N ASP A 23 10.63 1.10 -11.04
CA ASP A 23 10.73 2.55 -11.11
C ASP A 23 10.00 3.11 -12.34
N GLU A 24 9.98 2.37 -13.44
CA GLU A 24 9.12 2.69 -14.60
C GLU A 24 7.62 2.56 -14.26
N ARG A 25 7.25 1.61 -13.39
CA ARG A 25 5.86 1.52 -12.89
C ARG A 25 5.47 2.74 -12.04
N VAL A 26 6.41 3.29 -11.27
CA VAL A 26 6.19 4.55 -10.55
C VAL A 26 5.86 5.67 -11.51
N LEU A 27 6.64 5.82 -12.59
CA LEU A 27 6.39 6.84 -13.61
C LEU A 27 5.03 6.66 -14.28
N GLN A 28 4.64 5.42 -14.57
CA GLN A 28 3.33 5.10 -15.14
C GLN A 28 2.18 5.49 -14.20
N LEU A 29 2.30 5.19 -12.90
CA LEU A 29 1.31 5.58 -11.89
C LEU A 29 1.20 7.10 -11.79
N LEU A 30 2.33 7.81 -11.77
CA LEU A 30 2.38 9.27 -11.67
C LEU A 30 1.89 9.97 -12.93
N ALA A 31 1.98 9.32 -14.10
CA ALA A 31 1.48 9.86 -15.38
C ALA A 31 -0.04 9.74 -15.53
N THR A 32 -0.71 8.97 -14.67
CA THR A 32 -2.16 8.87 -14.64
C THR A 32 -2.76 10.16 -14.09
N ASP A 33 -3.82 10.66 -14.72
CA ASP A 33 -4.51 11.85 -14.26
C ASP A 33 -5.41 11.52 -13.05
N TRP A 34 -5.09 12.09 -11.91
CA TRP A 34 -5.83 11.93 -10.66
C TRP A 34 -6.58 13.19 -10.25
N SER A 35 -6.62 14.22 -11.11
CA SER A 35 -7.17 15.55 -10.78
C SER A 35 -8.66 15.57 -10.48
N GLU A 36 -9.38 14.52 -10.86
CA GLU A 36 -10.82 14.36 -10.57
C GLU A 36 -11.10 13.94 -9.13
N PHE A 37 -10.06 13.51 -8.39
CA PHE A 37 -10.21 12.96 -7.04
C PHE A 37 -9.55 13.87 -6.00
N ASP A 38 -10.30 14.21 -4.97
CA ASP A 38 -9.78 15.01 -3.86
C ASP A 38 -8.87 14.20 -2.95
N GLU A 39 -9.15 12.91 -2.81
CA GLU A 39 -8.43 12.00 -1.94
C GLU A 39 -8.14 10.66 -2.63
N ILE A 40 -6.94 10.14 -2.40
CA ILE A 40 -6.45 8.88 -2.97
C ILE A 40 -6.00 7.95 -1.85
N VAL A 41 -6.38 6.69 -1.94
CA VAL A 41 -5.81 5.59 -1.14
C VAL A 41 -5.04 4.67 -2.07
N LEU A 42 -3.80 4.38 -1.73
CA LEU A 42 -2.96 3.48 -2.51
C LEU A 42 -2.91 2.10 -1.86
N VAL A 43 -3.15 1.09 -2.66
CA VAL A 43 -3.10 -0.33 -2.25
C VAL A 43 -2.15 -1.07 -3.18
N GLY A 44 -1.16 -1.73 -2.62
CA GLY A 44 -0.16 -2.44 -3.40
C GLY A 44 0.30 -3.73 -2.76
N SER A 45 0.75 -4.67 -3.60
CA SER A 45 1.33 -5.94 -3.17
C SER A 45 2.70 -6.12 -3.81
N SER A 46 3.68 -6.58 -3.05
CA SER A 46 5.05 -6.88 -3.51
C SER A 46 5.68 -5.66 -4.20
N MET A 47 6.04 -5.78 -5.49
CA MET A 47 6.51 -4.65 -6.31
C MET A 47 5.50 -3.50 -6.35
N GLY A 48 4.20 -3.80 -6.42
CA GLY A 48 3.15 -2.78 -6.39
C GLY A 48 3.12 -1.98 -5.09
N ALA A 49 3.48 -2.59 -3.96
CA ALA A 49 3.60 -1.88 -2.69
C ALA A 49 4.81 -0.92 -2.67
N TYR A 50 5.93 -1.31 -3.26
CA TYR A 50 7.06 -0.42 -3.49
C TYR A 50 6.65 0.79 -4.36
N VAL A 51 5.96 0.53 -5.46
CA VAL A 51 5.45 1.58 -6.35
C VAL A 51 4.56 2.57 -5.59
N CYS A 52 3.63 2.08 -4.77
CA CYS A 52 2.78 2.93 -3.94
C CYS A 52 3.59 3.78 -2.95
N ALA A 53 4.58 3.20 -2.29
CA ALA A 53 5.39 3.91 -1.30
C ALA A 53 6.23 5.03 -1.95
N VAL A 54 6.82 4.78 -3.12
CA VAL A 54 7.58 5.81 -3.86
C VAL A 54 6.67 6.91 -4.39
N ALA A 55 5.54 6.53 -4.99
CA ALA A 55 4.58 7.49 -5.55
C ALA A 55 3.89 8.36 -4.48
N ALA A 56 3.84 7.90 -3.23
CA ALA A 56 3.19 8.63 -2.14
C ALA A 56 3.80 10.01 -1.89
N GLU A 57 5.08 10.20 -2.16
CA GLU A 57 5.75 11.50 -2.08
C GLU A 57 5.07 12.57 -2.96
N THR A 58 4.66 12.16 -4.15
CA THR A 58 4.04 13.07 -5.14
C THR A 58 2.51 13.10 -5.00
N LEU A 59 1.89 11.92 -4.82
CA LEU A 59 0.43 11.80 -4.82
C LEU A 59 -0.21 12.20 -3.49
N ASN A 60 0.56 12.27 -2.41
CA ASN A 60 0.08 12.61 -1.07
C ASN A 60 -1.21 11.84 -0.69
N PRO A 61 -1.20 10.51 -0.69
CA PRO A 61 -2.41 9.74 -0.45
C PRO A 61 -2.90 9.90 0.98
N GLN A 62 -4.21 9.72 1.18
CA GLN A 62 -4.85 9.66 2.49
C GLN A 62 -4.34 8.46 3.30
N GLY A 63 -4.03 7.35 2.64
CA GLY A 63 -3.52 6.16 3.27
C GLY A 63 -2.83 5.18 2.31
N LEU A 64 -2.02 4.30 2.89
CA LEU A 64 -1.33 3.22 2.21
C LEU A 64 -1.68 1.88 2.84
N PHE A 65 -2.12 0.92 2.05
CA PHE A 65 -2.33 -0.47 2.46
C PHE A 65 -1.43 -1.38 1.64
N LEU A 66 -0.40 -1.93 2.28
CA LEU A 66 0.72 -2.59 1.62
C LEU A 66 0.84 -4.05 2.03
N LEU A 67 0.91 -4.94 1.05
CA LEU A 67 0.99 -6.39 1.23
C LEU A 67 2.35 -6.91 0.78
N ALA A 68 3.09 -7.60 1.67
CA ALA A 68 4.39 -8.19 1.39
C ALA A 68 5.31 -7.25 0.56
N PRO A 69 5.51 -6.00 0.98
CA PRO A 69 6.14 -4.98 0.16
C PRO A 69 7.59 -5.31 -0.19
N ALA A 70 7.95 -5.12 -1.46
CA ALA A 70 9.28 -5.40 -1.97
C ALA A 70 10.26 -4.25 -1.63
N PHE A 71 10.49 -4.01 -0.34
CA PHE A 71 11.40 -2.98 0.14
C PHE A 71 12.81 -3.52 0.38
N TYR A 72 13.81 -2.67 0.17
CA TYR A 72 15.23 -2.96 0.44
C TYR A 72 15.78 -4.17 -0.30
N LEU A 73 15.30 -4.39 -1.52
CA LEU A 73 15.76 -5.48 -2.38
C LEU A 73 16.72 -4.96 -3.48
N PRO A 74 17.65 -5.81 -3.95
CA PRO A 74 18.43 -5.50 -5.15
C PRO A 74 17.53 -5.25 -6.36
N GLY A 75 17.92 -4.31 -7.22
CA GLY A 75 17.16 -3.96 -8.41
C GLY A 75 16.05 -2.92 -8.21
N TYR A 76 15.88 -2.44 -6.99
CA TYR A 76 14.99 -1.33 -6.64
C TYR A 76 15.83 -0.10 -6.31
N GLN A 77 15.58 1.03 -6.96
CA GLN A 77 16.43 2.23 -6.81
C GLN A 77 16.27 2.91 -5.46
N ARG A 78 15.04 2.92 -4.91
CA ARG A 78 14.76 3.63 -3.67
C ARG A 78 14.86 2.71 -2.45
N SER A 79 15.60 3.17 -1.46
CA SER A 79 15.68 2.58 -0.12
C SER A 79 15.23 3.55 0.98
N THR A 80 14.90 4.77 0.60
CA THR A 80 14.31 5.80 1.47
C THR A 80 13.03 6.31 0.84
N PHE A 81 12.04 6.58 1.69
CA PHE A 81 10.70 6.96 1.23
C PHE A 81 10.25 8.20 1.99
N ASN A 82 9.72 9.20 1.27
CA ASN A 82 9.11 10.40 1.84
C ASN A 82 7.59 10.24 1.76
N ILE A 83 7.01 9.64 2.78
CA ILE A 83 5.58 9.36 2.83
C ILE A 83 4.91 10.38 3.74
N PRO A 84 4.07 11.26 3.20
CA PRO A 84 3.46 12.34 3.99
C PRO A 84 2.33 11.86 4.90
N THR A 85 1.64 10.78 4.54
CA THR A 85 0.58 10.21 5.39
C THR A 85 1.15 9.34 6.51
N ARG A 86 0.46 9.32 7.64
CA ARG A 86 0.73 8.40 8.75
C ARG A 86 -0.20 7.19 8.78
N ALA A 87 -1.24 7.17 7.96
CA ALA A 87 -2.16 6.03 7.83
C ALA A 87 -1.56 4.97 6.91
N ILE A 88 -0.62 4.19 7.44
CA ILE A 88 0.09 3.14 6.74
C ILE A 88 -0.12 1.82 7.45
N THR A 89 -0.68 0.84 6.75
CA THR A 89 -0.83 -0.53 7.23
C THR A 89 -0.07 -1.48 6.32
N VAL A 90 0.75 -2.33 6.91
CA VAL A 90 1.51 -3.36 6.22
C VAL A 90 1.11 -4.74 6.76
N VAL A 91 0.90 -5.69 5.86
CA VAL A 91 0.71 -7.10 6.18
C VAL A 91 1.77 -7.91 5.47
N HIS A 92 2.47 -8.78 6.21
CA HIS A 92 3.54 -9.62 5.69
C HIS A 92 3.43 -11.05 6.24
N GLY A 93 3.75 -12.02 5.40
CA GLY A 93 3.84 -13.43 5.82
C GLY A 93 5.22 -13.74 6.40
N TRP A 94 5.28 -14.35 7.58
CA TRP A 94 6.58 -14.69 8.18
C TRP A 94 7.26 -15.91 7.52
N GLN A 95 6.54 -16.64 6.64
CA GLN A 95 7.08 -17.68 5.78
C GLN A 95 7.49 -17.17 4.38
N ASP A 96 7.51 -15.86 4.17
CA ASP A 96 7.90 -15.27 2.90
C ASP A 96 9.40 -15.54 2.62
N THR A 97 9.67 -16.25 1.53
CA THR A 97 11.03 -16.59 1.07
C THR A 97 11.50 -15.69 -0.08
N ILE A 98 10.66 -14.79 -0.56
CA ILE A 98 10.95 -13.85 -1.65
C ILE A 98 11.38 -12.51 -1.10
N VAL A 99 10.61 -11.96 -0.16
CA VAL A 99 10.93 -10.73 0.56
C VAL A 99 11.05 -11.03 2.04
N PRO A 100 12.19 -10.83 2.68
CA PRO A 100 12.33 -11.03 4.12
C PRO A 100 11.33 -10.16 4.89
N PRO A 101 10.51 -10.73 5.81
CA PRO A 101 9.55 -9.94 6.59
C PRO A 101 10.23 -8.91 7.50
N GLU A 102 11.51 -9.08 7.81
CA GLU A 102 12.34 -8.09 8.50
C GLU A 102 12.42 -6.75 7.75
N ASN A 103 12.30 -6.77 6.43
CA ASN A 103 12.27 -5.55 5.61
C ASN A 103 11.00 -4.73 5.90
N SER A 104 9.86 -5.37 6.10
CA SER A 104 8.64 -4.70 6.54
C SER A 104 8.74 -4.17 7.97
N TRP A 105 9.35 -4.91 8.87
CA TRP A 105 9.64 -4.43 10.23
C TRP A 105 10.46 -3.14 10.19
N LYS A 106 11.56 -3.13 9.47
CA LYS A 106 12.42 -1.95 9.31
C LYS A 106 11.66 -0.74 8.75
N PHE A 107 10.88 -0.96 7.70
CA PHE A 107 10.06 0.09 7.09
C PHE A 107 9.03 0.65 8.07
N CYS A 108 8.25 -0.22 8.72
CA CYS A 108 7.20 0.19 9.65
C CYS A 108 7.75 0.93 10.86
N GLN A 109 8.89 0.49 11.39
CA GLN A 109 9.57 1.16 12.49
C GLN A 109 10.01 2.57 12.10
N HIS A 110 10.53 2.73 10.88
CA HIS A 110 11.00 4.04 10.38
C HIS A 110 9.85 5.00 10.08
N HIS A 111 8.71 4.48 9.59
CA HIS A 111 7.55 5.29 9.18
C HIS A 111 6.42 5.34 10.22
N SER A 112 6.59 4.77 11.38
CA SER A 112 5.55 4.64 12.40
C SER A 112 4.27 4.00 11.85
N ALA A 113 4.44 2.98 11.00
CA ALA A 113 3.35 2.25 10.36
C ALA A 113 2.91 1.05 11.19
N ASP A 114 1.66 0.65 11.02
CA ASP A 114 1.14 -0.59 11.61
C ASP A 114 1.60 -1.80 10.81
N LEU A 115 2.11 -2.81 11.50
CA LEU A 115 2.55 -4.07 10.90
C LEU A 115 1.80 -5.25 11.51
N THR A 116 1.22 -6.08 10.65
CA THR A 116 0.75 -7.41 11.01
C THR A 116 1.57 -8.47 10.30
N VAL A 117 2.12 -9.43 11.05
CA VAL A 117 2.85 -10.57 10.50
C VAL A 117 2.02 -11.82 10.68
N CYS A 118 1.72 -12.51 9.58
CA CYS A 118 0.84 -13.66 9.53
C CYS A 118 1.60 -14.95 9.23
N ASN A 119 1.00 -16.10 9.60
CA ASN A 119 1.47 -17.42 9.18
C ASN A 119 1.10 -17.66 7.71
N ALA A 120 1.84 -17.07 6.80
CA ALA A 120 1.62 -17.13 5.36
C ALA A 120 2.93 -16.94 4.58
N ASP A 121 2.91 -17.36 3.32
CA ASP A 121 3.97 -17.10 2.35
C ASP A 121 3.85 -15.70 1.71
N HIS A 122 4.68 -15.43 0.68
CA HIS A 122 4.68 -14.16 -0.05
C HIS A 122 3.32 -13.78 -0.65
N ARG A 123 2.52 -14.75 -1.04
CA ARG A 123 1.24 -14.52 -1.73
C ARG A 123 0.09 -14.18 -0.77
N LEU A 124 0.23 -14.49 0.51
CA LEU A 124 -0.78 -14.23 1.55
C LEU A 124 -2.16 -14.87 1.31
N MET A 125 -2.25 -15.83 0.39
CA MET A 125 -3.54 -16.41 -0.02
C MET A 125 -4.22 -17.20 1.10
N THR A 126 -3.44 -17.81 1.99
CA THR A 126 -3.96 -18.60 3.12
C THR A 126 -4.62 -17.76 4.21
N VAL A 127 -4.36 -16.46 4.21
CA VAL A 127 -4.92 -15.49 5.19
C VAL A 127 -5.87 -14.48 4.54
N LEU A 128 -6.42 -14.80 3.38
CA LEU A 128 -7.31 -13.91 2.63
C LEU A 128 -8.51 -13.40 3.45
N PRO A 129 -9.21 -14.20 4.28
CA PRO A 129 -10.27 -13.69 5.14
C PRO A 129 -9.78 -12.62 6.14
N PHE A 130 -8.58 -12.80 6.69
CA PHE A 130 -7.96 -11.81 7.56
C PHE A 130 -7.64 -10.51 6.79
N LEU A 131 -7.05 -10.62 5.59
CA LEU A 131 -6.74 -9.45 4.74
C LEU A 131 -7.99 -8.65 4.41
N THR A 132 -9.08 -9.34 4.07
CA THR A 132 -10.37 -8.73 3.79
C THR A 132 -10.87 -7.89 4.97
N GLY A 133 -10.83 -8.44 6.18
CA GLY A 133 -11.22 -7.74 7.39
C GLY A 133 -10.28 -6.59 7.75
N ALA A 134 -8.97 -6.78 7.59
CA ALA A 134 -7.95 -5.75 7.85
C ALA A 134 -8.12 -4.55 6.90
N PHE A 135 -8.33 -4.81 5.62
CA PHE A 135 -8.55 -3.74 4.63
C PHE A 135 -9.85 -2.99 4.87
N ASN A 136 -10.93 -3.69 5.17
CA ASN A 136 -12.20 -3.05 5.51
C ASN A 136 -12.06 -2.12 6.72
N ARG A 137 -11.39 -2.56 7.77
CA ARG A 137 -11.13 -1.76 8.98
C ARG A 137 -10.23 -0.56 8.68
N PHE A 138 -9.21 -0.75 7.86
CA PHE A 138 -8.33 0.33 7.43
C PHE A 138 -9.12 1.46 6.76
N LEU A 139 -9.99 1.14 5.79
CA LEU A 139 -10.83 2.14 5.11
C LEU A 139 -11.84 2.79 6.07
N THR A 140 -12.46 2.00 6.96
CA THR A 140 -13.38 2.53 7.97
C THR A 140 -12.69 3.56 8.88
N ASN A 141 -11.45 3.28 9.29
CA ASN A 141 -10.68 4.20 10.13
C ASN A 141 -10.29 5.49 9.38
N LEU A 142 -9.98 5.41 8.09
CA LEU A 142 -9.72 6.61 7.27
C LEU A 142 -10.96 7.52 7.22
N ASN A 143 -12.12 6.95 6.96
CA ASN A 143 -13.39 7.69 6.89
C ASN A 143 -13.79 8.32 8.24
N ALA A 144 -13.39 7.73 9.36
CA ALA A 144 -13.68 8.23 10.70
C ALA A 144 -12.77 9.39 11.15
N THR A 145 -11.60 9.56 10.50
CA THR A 145 -10.63 10.63 10.83
C THR A 145 -10.88 11.93 10.09
N GLU A 146 -11.82 11.98 9.14
CA GLU A 146 -12.30 13.27 8.62
C GLU A 146 -12.90 14.09 9.76
N PRO A 147 -12.41 15.33 9.96
CA PRO A 147 -13.06 16.22 10.92
C PRO A 147 -14.50 16.40 10.45
N ALA A 148 -15.45 16.02 11.29
CA ALA A 148 -16.81 16.44 11.11
C ALA A 148 -16.78 17.97 10.92
N ASN A 149 -17.07 18.44 9.71
CA ASN A 149 -17.35 19.84 9.44
C ASN A 149 -18.64 20.19 10.18
N ASN A 150 -18.51 20.37 11.47
CA ASN A 150 -19.56 20.94 12.29
C ASN A 150 -19.38 22.46 12.27
N LEU A 151 -20.14 23.09 11.36
CA LEU A 151 -20.77 24.39 11.51
C LEU A 151 -19.92 25.50 12.16
#